data_fb77ef77f689a2b00125216bffeda5f0
#
_entry.id   fb77ef77f689a2b00125216bffeda5f0
#
_cell.length_a   1.000
_cell.length_b   1.000
_cell.length_c   1.000
_cell.angle_alpha   90.00
_cell.angle_beta   90.00
_cell.angle_gamma   90.00
#
_symmetry.space_group_name_H-M   'P 1'
#
loop_
_entity.id
_entity.type
_entity.pdbx_description
1 polymer ?
#
loop_
_entity_poly.entity_id
_entity_poly.type
_entity_poly.pdbx_seq_one_letter_code
_entity_poly.pdbx_strand_id
1 'polypeptide(L)'
;MAKSLENEDLSDVKALIEELEIADPVSGSRNWTDVKQFNLMFGTKLGASAETAMDLYLRPETAQGIFVNFLNVQKTGRMKIPFGIAQTGKAFRNEIVARQFIFRMREFEQMEMQFFIKPGTQGEWYEHWKEKRLNWHLSLGMGEENYRFHDHEKLAHYADAAADIEFKFPFGFKELEGIHSRTDFDLNH
;
A
#
# COMPACT_ATOMS: atom_id res chain seq x y z
N MET A 1 19.55 -6.64 -16.67
CA MET A 1 18.60 -6.87 -15.56
C MET A 1 18.14 -5.55 -14.91
N ALA A 2 19.00 -4.75 -14.28
CA ALA A 2 18.55 -3.49 -13.67
C ALA A 2 17.86 -2.53 -14.67
N LYS A 3 18.44 -2.32 -15.87
CA LYS A 3 17.84 -1.47 -16.92
C LYS A 3 16.50 -1.99 -17.46
N SER A 4 16.33 -3.32 -17.58
CA SER A 4 15.07 -3.91 -18.03
C SER A 4 13.96 -3.74 -16.98
N LEU A 5 14.30 -3.80 -15.70
CA LEU A 5 13.37 -3.55 -14.59
C LEU A 5 13.00 -2.06 -14.48
N GLU A 6 13.94 -1.14 -14.74
CA GLU A 6 13.68 0.30 -14.75
C GLU A 6 12.75 0.74 -15.89
N ASN A 7 12.80 0.03 -17.03
CA ASN A 7 11.98 0.34 -18.21
C ASN A 7 10.69 -0.50 -18.27
N GLU A 8 10.39 -1.29 -17.24
CA GLU A 8 9.25 -2.23 -17.20
C GLU A 8 9.24 -3.25 -18.37
N ASP A 9 10.35 -3.40 -19.08
CA ASP A 9 10.51 -4.36 -20.16
C ASP A 9 11.09 -5.67 -19.62
N LEU A 10 10.24 -6.68 -19.53
CA LEU A 10 10.58 -8.00 -19.00
C LEU A 10 10.97 -9.01 -20.10
N SER A 11 10.97 -8.61 -21.37
CA SER A 11 11.22 -9.50 -22.50
C SER A 11 12.58 -10.20 -22.45
N ASP A 12 13.61 -9.46 -22.00
CA ASP A 12 14.98 -9.98 -21.93
C ASP A 12 15.29 -10.73 -20.62
N VAL A 13 14.39 -10.66 -19.62
CA VAL A 13 14.68 -11.22 -18.29
C VAL A 13 14.78 -12.74 -18.34
N LYS A 14 13.90 -13.41 -19.08
CA LYS A 14 13.95 -14.87 -19.24
C LYS A 14 15.23 -15.30 -19.95
N ALA A 15 15.59 -14.62 -21.04
CA ALA A 15 16.81 -14.92 -21.79
C ALA A 15 18.06 -14.77 -20.91
N LEU A 16 18.11 -13.72 -20.07
CA LEU A 16 19.20 -13.53 -19.10
C LEU A 16 19.26 -14.64 -18.03
N ILE A 17 18.12 -15.10 -17.54
CA ILE A 17 18.06 -16.19 -16.57
C ILE A 17 18.60 -17.50 -17.19
N GLU A 18 18.25 -17.76 -18.44
CA GLU A 18 18.70 -18.93 -19.19
C GLU A 18 20.20 -18.83 -19.54
N GLU A 19 20.67 -17.67 -20.03
CA GLU A 19 22.08 -17.41 -20.34
C GLU A 19 23.01 -17.55 -19.12
N LEU A 20 22.57 -17.02 -17.99
CA LEU A 20 23.29 -17.08 -16.70
C LEU A 20 23.13 -18.42 -15.98
N GLU A 21 22.40 -19.37 -16.59
CA GLU A 21 22.12 -20.69 -16.02
C GLU A 21 21.59 -20.66 -14.57
N ILE A 22 20.76 -19.66 -14.25
CA ILE A 22 20.21 -19.49 -12.89
C ILE A 22 19.28 -20.65 -12.57
N ALA A 23 19.55 -21.31 -11.44
CA ALA A 23 18.70 -22.36 -10.91
C ALA A 23 17.80 -21.86 -9.78
N ASP A 24 16.62 -22.44 -9.65
CA ASP A 24 15.74 -22.23 -8.51
C ASP A 24 16.45 -22.67 -7.22
N PRO A 25 16.59 -21.77 -6.22
CA PRO A 25 17.34 -22.05 -5.00
C PRO A 25 16.71 -23.16 -4.11
N VAL A 26 15.46 -23.51 -4.36
CA VAL A 26 14.75 -24.54 -3.58
C VAL A 26 14.78 -25.90 -4.28
N SER A 27 14.42 -25.93 -5.56
CA SER A 27 14.32 -27.19 -6.34
C SER A 27 15.59 -27.54 -7.12
N GLY A 28 16.49 -26.57 -7.33
CA GLY A 28 17.64 -26.70 -8.23
C GLY A 28 17.28 -26.78 -9.72
N SER A 29 16.01 -26.65 -10.07
CA SER A 29 15.52 -26.71 -11.45
C SER A 29 15.92 -25.45 -12.21
N ARG A 30 16.24 -25.60 -13.52
CA ARG A 30 16.45 -24.50 -14.47
C ARG A 30 15.27 -24.33 -15.44
N ASN A 31 14.18 -25.05 -15.19
CA ASN A 31 12.99 -25.00 -16.04
C ASN A 31 12.11 -23.82 -15.66
N TRP A 32 12.40 -22.64 -16.21
CA TRP A 32 11.69 -21.40 -15.96
C TRP A 32 10.50 -21.24 -16.91
N THR A 33 9.39 -20.78 -16.35
CA THR A 33 8.24 -20.30 -17.14
C THR A 33 8.54 -18.93 -17.73
N ASP A 34 7.68 -18.44 -18.61
CA ASP A 34 7.78 -17.07 -19.09
C ASP A 34 7.63 -16.09 -17.93
N VAL A 35 8.38 -14.99 -18.01
CA VAL A 35 8.28 -13.90 -17.04
C VAL A 35 6.94 -13.20 -17.26
N LYS A 36 6.18 -13.05 -16.17
CA LYS A 36 4.88 -12.37 -16.19
C LYS A 36 4.90 -11.22 -15.20
N GLN A 37 4.38 -10.09 -15.62
CA GLN A 37 4.14 -8.98 -14.71
C GLN A 37 3.05 -9.38 -13.72
N PHE A 38 3.35 -9.24 -12.43
CA PHE A 38 2.39 -9.51 -11.38
C PHE A 38 1.48 -8.30 -11.17
N ASN A 39 0.18 -8.52 -11.27
CA ASN A 39 -0.81 -7.50 -10.95
C ASN A 39 -1.32 -7.69 -9.53
N LEU A 40 -1.00 -6.74 -8.66
CA LEU A 40 -1.46 -6.74 -7.26
C LEU A 40 -2.98 -6.53 -7.15
N MET A 41 -3.61 -5.90 -8.15
CA MET A 41 -5.05 -5.66 -8.16
C MET A 41 -5.82 -6.95 -8.44
N PHE A 42 -6.85 -7.18 -7.65
CA PHE A 42 -7.76 -8.31 -7.82
C PHE A 42 -8.71 -8.04 -8.98
N GLY A 43 -8.46 -8.68 -10.13
CA GLY A 43 -9.26 -8.51 -11.34
C GLY A 43 -10.46 -9.46 -11.39
N THR A 44 -11.54 -9.00 -11.99
CA THR A 44 -12.72 -9.79 -12.36
C THR A 44 -13.31 -9.29 -13.67
N LYS A 45 -14.26 -10.02 -14.22
CA LYS A 45 -14.94 -9.63 -15.46
C LYS A 45 -16.43 -9.49 -15.23
N LEU A 46 -17.01 -8.44 -15.78
CA LEU A 46 -18.45 -8.19 -15.77
C LEU A 46 -18.98 -8.24 -17.21
N GLY A 47 -19.88 -9.15 -17.51
CA GLY A 47 -20.50 -9.29 -18.83
C GLY A 47 -21.12 -10.66 -19.02
N ALA A 48 -22.07 -10.76 -19.95
CA ALA A 48 -22.78 -12.01 -20.26
C ALA A 48 -21.95 -12.97 -21.14
N SER A 49 -20.96 -12.46 -21.89
CA SER A 49 -20.05 -13.26 -22.71
C SER A 49 -18.60 -12.80 -22.53
N ALA A 50 -17.65 -13.69 -22.82
CA ALA A 50 -16.22 -13.37 -22.74
C ALA A 50 -15.82 -12.23 -23.68
N GLU A 51 -16.46 -12.09 -24.83
CA GLU A 51 -16.14 -11.10 -25.86
C GLU A 51 -16.60 -9.69 -25.48
N THR A 52 -17.66 -9.56 -24.68
CA THR A 52 -18.25 -8.28 -24.27
C THR A 52 -17.98 -7.96 -22.80
N ALA A 53 -17.25 -8.82 -22.12
CA ALA A 53 -16.95 -8.63 -20.71
C ALA A 53 -15.98 -7.46 -20.48
N MET A 54 -16.33 -6.59 -19.54
CA MET A 54 -15.50 -5.49 -19.08
C MET A 54 -14.62 -5.95 -17.91
N ASP A 55 -13.33 -5.64 -17.98
CA ASP A 55 -12.43 -5.89 -16.87
C ASP A 55 -12.72 -4.91 -15.72
N LEU A 56 -12.91 -5.47 -14.53
CA LEU A 56 -13.11 -4.73 -13.30
C LEU A 56 -12.06 -5.13 -12.27
N TYR A 57 -11.77 -4.21 -11.36
CA TYR A 57 -10.85 -4.45 -10.27
C TYR A 57 -11.50 -4.15 -8.93
N LEU A 58 -11.23 -5.00 -7.96
CA LEU A 58 -11.57 -4.72 -6.57
C LEU A 58 -10.54 -3.72 -6.01
N ARG A 59 -10.98 -2.80 -5.18
CA ARG A 59 -10.10 -1.76 -4.62
C ARG A 59 -9.00 -2.36 -3.74
N PRO A 60 -7.72 -1.99 -3.95
CA PRO A 60 -6.60 -2.46 -3.13
C PRO A 60 -6.43 -1.69 -1.82
N GLU A 61 -7.12 -0.55 -1.70
CA GLU A 61 -7.09 0.37 -0.54
C GLU A 61 -8.33 1.27 -0.52
N THR A 62 -8.52 2.00 0.56
CA THR A 62 -9.69 2.89 0.73
C THR A 62 -9.39 4.37 0.42
N ALA A 63 -8.14 4.73 0.15
CA ALA A 63 -7.69 6.11 -0.08
C ALA A 63 -8.45 6.82 -1.20
N GLN A 64 -8.57 6.19 -2.38
CA GLN A 64 -9.20 6.81 -3.55
C GLN A 64 -10.64 7.20 -3.30
N GLY A 65 -11.38 6.38 -2.54
CA GLY A 65 -12.75 6.72 -2.13
C GLY A 65 -12.83 7.99 -1.27
N ILE A 66 -11.82 8.25 -0.45
CA ILE A 66 -11.73 9.46 0.37
C ILE A 66 -11.47 10.68 -0.52
N PHE A 67 -10.50 10.61 -1.44
CA PHE A 67 -10.17 11.72 -2.33
C PHE A 67 -11.32 12.08 -3.27
N VAL A 68 -11.96 11.10 -3.90
CA VAL A 68 -13.14 11.32 -4.76
C VAL A 68 -14.28 12.02 -4.01
N ASN A 69 -14.46 11.71 -2.73
CA ASN A 69 -15.50 12.30 -1.90
C ASN A 69 -15.09 13.59 -1.17
N PHE A 70 -13.85 14.05 -1.31
CA PHE A 70 -13.32 15.20 -0.57
C PHE A 70 -14.24 16.43 -0.66
N LEU A 71 -14.55 16.90 -1.86
CA LEU A 71 -15.40 18.07 -2.07
C LEU A 71 -16.82 17.88 -1.55
N ASN A 72 -17.35 16.66 -1.67
CA ASN A 72 -18.69 16.33 -1.19
C ASN A 72 -18.77 16.43 0.35
N VAL A 73 -17.82 15.82 1.04
CA VAL A 73 -17.71 15.88 2.50
C VAL A 73 -17.46 17.31 2.98
N GLN A 74 -16.52 18.03 2.35
CA GLN A 74 -16.20 19.40 2.68
C GLN A 74 -17.45 20.33 2.61
N LYS A 75 -18.19 20.25 1.51
CA LYS A 75 -19.37 21.09 1.28
C LYS A 75 -20.52 20.73 2.22
N THR A 76 -20.84 19.43 2.31
CA THR A 76 -21.95 18.95 3.14
C THR A 76 -21.70 19.17 4.63
N GLY A 77 -20.47 18.89 5.08
CA GLY A 77 -20.06 19.10 6.47
C GLY A 77 -19.67 20.55 6.80
N ARG A 78 -19.60 21.43 5.80
CA ARG A 78 -19.09 22.83 5.94
C ARG A 78 -17.70 22.86 6.58
N MET A 79 -16.86 21.87 6.23
CA MET A 79 -15.55 21.69 6.85
C MET A 79 -14.55 22.74 6.37
N LYS A 80 -13.67 23.14 7.29
CA LYS A 80 -12.54 24.03 7.01
C LYS A 80 -11.24 23.30 7.29
N ILE A 81 -10.23 23.52 6.46
CA ILE A 81 -8.88 22.99 6.64
C ILE A 81 -8.27 23.59 7.94
N PRO A 82 -7.65 22.77 8.83
CA PRO A 82 -7.43 21.35 8.67
C PRO A 82 -8.62 20.49 9.08
N PHE A 83 -8.87 19.38 8.36
CA PHE A 83 -9.86 18.37 8.76
C PHE A 83 -9.49 17.00 8.18
N GLY A 84 -9.99 15.93 8.79
CA GLY A 84 -9.77 14.56 8.35
C GLY A 84 -11.03 13.89 7.83
N ILE A 85 -10.86 12.96 6.92
CA ILE A 85 -11.89 12.00 6.48
C ILE A 85 -11.35 10.62 6.76
N ALA A 86 -12.05 9.86 7.58
CA ALA A 86 -11.71 8.48 7.89
C ALA A 86 -12.73 7.53 7.27
N GLN A 87 -12.26 6.40 6.80
CA GLN A 87 -13.08 5.34 6.22
C GLN A 87 -12.59 3.98 6.71
N THR A 88 -13.52 3.11 7.07
CA THR A 88 -13.28 1.68 7.26
C THR A 88 -13.95 0.91 6.14
N GLY A 89 -13.34 -0.19 5.72
CA GLY A 89 -13.93 -1.02 4.68
C GLY A 89 -13.02 -2.13 4.21
N LYS A 90 -13.54 -2.96 3.33
CA LYS A 90 -12.79 -4.05 2.69
C LYS A 90 -11.81 -3.50 1.67
N ALA A 91 -10.60 -4.07 1.68
CA ALA A 91 -9.60 -3.92 0.63
C ALA A 91 -9.18 -5.31 0.13
N PHE A 92 -8.71 -5.37 -1.11
CA PHE A 92 -8.42 -6.64 -1.80
C PHE A 92 -7.07 -6.54 -2.50
N ARG A 93 -6.20 -7.48 -2.23
CA ARG A 93 -4.91 -7.56 -2.90
C ARG A 93 -4.68 -8.95 -3.42
N ASN A 94 -4.23 -9.10 -4.64
CA ASN A 94 -3.95 -10.37 -5.29
C ASN A 94 -2.60 -10.93 -4.81
N GLU A 95 -2.52 -11.23 -3.52
CA GLU A 95 -1.29 -11.79 -2.91
C GLU A 95 -0.94 -13.14 -3.52
N ILE A 96 0.33 -13.32 -3.91
CA ILE A 96 0.82 -14.60 -4.43
C ILE A 96 0.61 -15.69 -3.39
N VAL A 97 1.00 -15.41 -2.14
CA VAL A 97 0.86 -16.34 -1.01
C VAL A 97 0.23 -15.63 0.18
N ALA A 98 -0.98 -16.03 0.55
CA ALA A 98 -1.55 -15.71 1.85
C ALA A 98 -0.81 -16.51 2.93
N ARG A 99 -0.38 -15.86 4.03
CA ARG A 99 0.46 -16.50 5.04
C ARG A 99 0.36 -15.84 6.40
N GLN A 100 0.94 -16.51 7.41
CA GLN A 100 0.98 -16.00 8.78
C GLN A 100 -0.42 -15.74 9.35
N PHE A 101 -1.30 -16.74 9.17
CA PHE A 101 -2.69 -16.70 9.58
C PHE A 101 -3.42 -15.50 8.93
N ILE A 102 -3.87 -14.52 9.71
CA ILE A 102 -4.59 -13.33 9.20
C ILE A 102 -3.66 -12.16 8.84
N PHE A 103 -2.34 -12.29 9.04
CA PHE A 103 -1.42 -11.18 8.82
C PHE A 103 -1.32 -10.78 7.35
N ARG A 104 -1.38 -11.76 6.43
CA ARG A 104 -1.36 -11.50 4.99
C ARG A 104 -2.47 -12.27 4.29
N MET A 105 -3.53 -11.56 3.93
CA MET A 105 -4.75 -12.08 3.32
C MET A 105 -5.03 -11.36 2.01
N ARG A 106 -5.82 -12.00 1.13
CA ARG A 106 -6.27 -11.39 -0.12
C ARG A 106 -7.46 -10.45 0.05
N GLU A 107 -8.26 -10.67 1.08
CA GLU A 107 -9.36 -9.82 1.53
C GLU A 107 -9.12 -9.43 2.99
N PHE A 108 -9.12 -8.15 3.29
CA PHE A 108 -8.89 -7.65 4.65
C PHE A 108 -9.69 -6.39 4.91
N GLU A 109 -9.85 -6.03 6.15
CA GLU A 109 -10.40 -4.74 6.56
C GLU A 109 -9.28 -3.73 6.73
N GLN A 110 -9.50 -2.53 6.23
CA GLN A 110 -8.60 -1.40 6.36
C GLN A 110 -9.37 -0.24 7.01
N MET A 111 -8.74 0.43 7.95
CA MET A 111 -9.16 1.74 8.44
C MET A 111 -8.10 2.75 7.99
N GLU A 112 -8.55 3.79 7.30
CA GLU A 112 -7.68 4.80 6.73
C GLU A 112 -8.25 6.18 7.00
N MET A 113 -7.37 7.15 7.27
CA MET A 113 -7.71 8.54 7.42
C MET A 113 -6.81 9.39 6.52
N GLN A 114 -7.40 10.28 5.75
CA GLN A 114 -6.71 11.36 5.06
C GLN A 114 -6.97 12.66 5.80
N PHE A 115 -5.91 13.31 6.27
CA PHE A 115 -5.98 14.56 7.00
C PHE A 115 -5.50 15.71 6.12
N PHE A 116 -6.42 16.59 5.75
CA PHE A 116 -6.20 17.67 4.79
C PHE A 116 -5.74 18.93 5.51
N ILE A 117 -4.60 19.47 5.09
CA ILE A 117 -3.88 20.55 5.74
C ILE A 117 -3.58 21.69 4.78
N LYS A 118 -3.11 22.83 5.30
CA LYS A 118 -2.61 23.92 4.46
C LYS A 118 -1.25 23.56 3.87
N PRO A 119 -0.98 23.91 2.61
CA PRO A 119 0.35 23.77 2.04
C PRO A 119 1.42 24.45 2.91
N GLY A 120 2.58 23.79 3.05
CA GLY A 120 3.70 24.29 3.85
C GLY A 120 3.67 23.87 5.33
N THR A 121 2.61 23.20 5.81
CA THR A 121 2.50 22.73 7.20
C THR A 121 2.67 21.21 7.33
N GLN A 122 3.06 20.52 6.26
CA GLN A 122 3.10 19.06 6.19
C GLN A 122 4.08 18.44 7.21
N GLY A 123 5.26 19.04 7.39
CA GLY A 123 6.25 18.50 8.34
C GLY A 123 5.76 18.54 9.78
N GLU A 124 5.13 19.66 10.21
CA GLU A 124 4.56 19.79 11.55
C GLU A 124 3.44 18.76 11.78
N TRP A 125 2.52 18.62 10.81
CA TRP A 125 1.42 17.66 10.92
C TRP A 125 1.88 16.20 10.83
N TYR A 126 2.93 15.90 10.07
CA TYR A 126 3.52 14.57 9.99
C TYR A 126 4.05 14.12 11.35
N GLU A 127 4.88 14.96 12.01
CA GLU A 127 5.41 14.64 13.35
C GLU A 127 4.28 14.57 14.39
N HIS A 128 3.29 15.46 14.32
CA HIS A 128 2.11 15.42 15.19
C HIS A 128 1.38 14.07 15.08
N TRP A 129 1.14 13.58 13.86
CA TRP A 129 0.45 12.31 13.66
C TRP A 129 1.31 11.11 14.04
N LYS A 130 2.61 11.12 13.81
CA LYS A 130 3.54 10.08 14.32
C LYS A 130 3.39 9.94 15.83
N GLU A 131 3.49 11.03 16.56
CA GLU A 131 3.34 11.03 18.03
C GLU A 131 1.95 10.54 18.46
N LYS A 132 0.88 11.08 17.88
CA LYS A 132 -0.50 10.73 18.26
C LYS A 132 -0.81 9.27 18.00
N ARG A 133 -0.38 8.73 16.87
CA ARG A 133 -0.64 7.34 16.53
C ARG A 133 0.16 6.39 17.40
N LEU A 134 1.43 6.65 17.63
CA LEU A 134 2.23 5.85 18.55
C LEU A 134 1.62 5.86 19.96
N ASN A 135 1.26 7.02 20.49
CA ASN A 135 0.63 7.14 21.82
C ASN A 135 -0.68 6.35 21.91
N TRP A 136 -1.46 6.33 20.83
CA TRP A 136 -2.66 5.49 20.75
C TRP A 136 -2.31 4.00 20.87
N HIS A 137 -1.33 3.52 20.11
CA HIS A 137 -0.88 2.13 20.21
C HIS A 137 -0.37 1.78 21.62
N LEU A 138 0.43 2.66 22.23
CA LEU A 138 0.93 2.47 23.59
C LEU A 138 -0.21 2.38 24.62
N SER A 139 -1.31 3.11 24.42
CA SER A 139 -2.49 3.07 25.29
C SER A 139 -3.20 1.71 25.30
N LEU A 140 -2.93 0.85 24.31
CA LEU A 140 -3.45 -0.53 24.28
C LEU A 140 -2.73 -1.48 25.27
N GLY A 141 -1.67 -1.02 25.92
CA GLY A 141 -0.98 -1.75 26.99
C GLY A 141 -0.11 -2.93 26.53
N MET A 142 0.33 -2.93 25.25
CA MET A 142 1.15 -4.01 24.70
C MET A 142 2.66 -3.87 24.98
N GLY A 143 3.07 -2.83 25.75
CA GLY A 143 4.47 -2.54 26.06
C GLY A 143 5.19 -1.74 24.96
N GLU A 144 5.91 -0.68 25.37
CA GLU A 144 6.62 0.22 24.46
C GLU A 144 7.72 -0.49 23.65
N GLU A 145 8.38 -1.47 24.26
CA GLU A 145 9.45 -2.27 23.67
C GLU A 145 8.99 -3.12 22.45
N ASN A 146 7.69 -3.22 22.25
CA ASN A 146 7.11 -3.95 21.11
C ASN A 146 6.80 -3.06 19.91
N TYR A 147 7.02 -1.74 20.01
CA TYR A 147 6.80 -0.80 18.91
C TYR A 147 8.08 -0.12 18.49
N ARG A 148 8.18 0.25 17.24
CA ARG A 148 9.21 1.13 16.71
C ARG A 148 8.72 1.84 15.46
N PHE A 149 9.37 2.97 15.12
CA PHE A 149 9.24 3.56 13.79
C PHE A 149 10.21 2.93 12.81
N HIS A 150 9.78 2.82 11.58
CA HIS A 150 10.59 2.47 10.43
C HIS A 150 10.35 3.51 9.34
N ASP A 151 11.29 4.45 9.17
CA ASP A 151 11.22 5.47 8.13
C ASP A 151 11.54 4.84 6.76
N HIS A 152 10.81 5.23 5.72
CA HIS A 152 11.00 4.71 4.37
C HIS A 152 12.18 5.40 3.67
N GLU A 153 13.15 4.62 3.22
CA GLU A 153 14.27 5.12 2.41
C GLU A 153 13.83 5.49 0.98
N LYS A 154 12.85 4.77 0.43
CA LYS A 154 12.30 5.00 -0.90
C LYS A 154 10.84 5.41 -0.78
N LEU A 155 10.57 6.67 -1.09
CA LEU A 155 9.23 7.23 -1.05
C LEU A 155 8.44 6.91 -2.32
N ALA A 156 7.12 6.78 -2.18
CA ALA A 156 6.21 6.77 -3.31
C ALA A 156 6.15 8.16 -3.97
N HIS A 157 5.78 8.22 -5.25
CA HIS A 157 5.76 9.46 -6.03
C HIS A 157 4.82 10.55 -5.47
N TYR A 158 3.86 10.16 -4.65
CA TYR A 158 2.88 11.04 -4.02
C TYR A 158 3.26 11.46 -2.60
N ALA A 159 4.39 11.03 -2.07
CA ALA A 159 4.78 11.28 -0.67
C ALA A 159 6.12 12.03 -0.58
N ASP A 160 6.23 12.94 0.38
CA ASP A 160 7.45 13.65 0.75
C ASP A 160 8.06 13.15 2.07
N ALA A 161 7.29 12.39 2.86
CA ALA A 161 7.77 11.63 4.02
C ALA A 161 6.86 10.41 4.27
N ALA A 162 7.44 9.33 4.77
CA ALA A 162 6.69 8.13 5.14
C ALA A 162 7.41 7.37 6.26
N ALA A 163 6.65 6.86 7.21
CA ALA A 163 7.12 5.95 8.25
C ALA A 163 6.03 4.95 8.60
N ASP A 164 6.45 3.75 8.99
CA ASP A 164 5.59 2.75 9.56
C ASP A 164 5.75 2.72 11.08
N ILE A 165 4.64 2.51 11.79
CA ILE A 165 4.68 1.98 13.15
C ILE A 165 4.70 0.47 13.00
N GLU A 166 5.84 -0.13 13.35
CA GLU A 166 6.00 -1.58 13.37
C GLU A 166 5.73 -2.15 14.77
N PHE A 167 5.15 -3.35 14.80
CA PHE A 167 4.95 -4.14 16.01
C PHE A 167 5.78 -5.41 15.97
N LYS A 168 6.26 -5.85 17.13
CA LYS A 168 7.04 -7.07 17.31
C LYS A 168 6.14 -8.29 17.37
N PHE A 169 5.85 -8.87 16.20
CA PHE A 169 5.16 -10.16 16.08
C PHE A 169 6.11 -11.32 16.39
N PRO A 170 5.59 -12.57 16.58
CA PRO A 170 6.44 -13.75 16.77
C PRO A 170 7.44 -14.00 15.63
N PHE A 171 7.17 -13.47 14.45
CA PHE A 171 8.02 -13.55 13.25
C PHE A 171 8.79 -12.25 12.96
N GLY A 172 8.98 -11.39 13.97
CA GLY A 172 9.75 -10.15 13.90
C GLY A 172 8.91 -8.89 13.77
N PHE A 173 9.57 -7.75 13.70
CA PHE A 173 8.91 -6.46 13.51
C PHE A 173 8.28 -6.38 12.12
N LYS A 174 7.01 -5.98 12.09
CA LYS A 174 6.25 -5.77 10.86
C LYS A 174 5.34 -4.57 11.00
N GLU A 175 5.06 -3.96 9.87
CA GLU A 175 4.13 -2.84 9.73
C GLU A 175 2.77 -3.15 10.37
N LEU A 176 2.32 -2.24 11.22
CA LEU A 176 1.01 -2.22 11.83
C LEU A 176 0.18 -1.04 11.31
N GLU A 177 0.82 0.10 11.10
CA GLU A 177 0.21 1.31 10.59
C GLU A 177 1.24 2.14 9.82
N GLY A 178 0.89 2.59 8.60
CA GLY A 178 1.68 3.55 7.83
C GLY A 178 1.24 4.98 8.09
N ILE A 179 2.19 5.91 8.21
CA ILE A 179 1.96 7.34 8.34
C ILE A 179 2.73 8.04 7.23
N HIS A 180 1.99 8.69 6.32
CA HIS A 180 2.56 9.30 5.14
C HIS A 180 2.24 10.78 5.08
N SER A 181 3.24 11.63 4.82
CA SER A 181 3.04 12.98 4.35
C SER A 181 2.87 12.96 2.85
N ARG A 182 1.63 13.08 2.38
CA ARG A 182 1.30 13.09 0.95
C ARG A 182 1.36 14.50 0.41
N THR A 183 1.73 14.62 -0.88
CA THR A 183 1.62 15.88 -1.61
C THR A 183 0.17 16.12 -2.04
N ASP A 184 -0.06 17.06 -2.92
CA ASP A 184 -1.38 17.34 -3.52
C ASP A 184 -1.67 16.51 -4.78
N PHE A 185 -0.85 15.47 -5.03
CA PHE A 185 -0.96 14.62 -6.22
C PHE A 185 -2.38 14.06 -6.40
N ASP A 186 -2.94 13.44 -5.37
CA ASP A 186 -4.28 12.82 -5.45
C ASP A 186 -5.42 13.85 -5.58
N LEU A 187 -5.21 15.09 -5.15
CA LEU A 187 -6.22 16.16 -5.25
C LEU A 187 -6.21 16.86 -6.63
N ASN A 188 -5.13 16.69 -7.41
CA ASN A 188 -4.95 17.28 -8.73
C ASN A 188 -5.31 16.32 -9.88
N HIS A 189 -5.62 15.06 -9.58
CA HIS A 189 -6.02 14.01 -10.51
C HIS A 189 -7.44 13.52 -10.21
#